data_d5d402aa3be4a080ad7422bbfbe0f569
#
_entry.id   d5d402aa3be4a080ad7422bbfbe0f569
#
_cell.length_a   1.000
_cell.length_b   1.000
_cell.length_c   1.000
_cell.angle_alpha   90.00
_cell.angle_beta   90.00
_cell.angle_gamma   90.00
#
_symmetry.space_group_name_H-M   'P 1'
#
loop_
_entity.id
_entity.type
_entity.pdbx_description
1 polymer ?
#
loop_
_entity_poly.entity_id
_entity_poly.type
_entity_poly.pdbx_seq_one_letter_code
_entity_poly.pdbx_strand_id
1 'polypeptide(L)'
;MGELSKLPNIGKAVEAQLIQVGIETPEALREIGTKAAWLKIQEIDPSACIHRLLALEGAIQGVKKNELPDAVKADLKAFYQEHRL
;
A
#
# COMPACT_ATOMS: atom_id res chain seq x y z
N MET A 1 0.89 -15.43 10.10
CA MET A 1 0.23 -14.94 8.88
C MET A 1 -1.08 -14.29 9.27
N GLY A 2 -1.56 -13.38 8.49
CA GLY A 2 -2.80 -12.68 8.77
C GLY A 2 -2.65 -11.39 9.58
N GLU A 3 -1.44 -11.04 9.99
CA GLU A 3 -1.24 -9.80 10.73
C GLU A 3 -1.47 -8.57 9.85
N LEU A 4 -1.05 -8.64 8.57
CA LEU A 4 -1.26 -7.54 7.63
C LEU A 4 -2.73 -7.30 7.36
N SER A 5 -3.53 -8.36 7.27
CA SER A 5 -4.96 -8.22 7.01
C SER A 5 -5.74 -7.62 8.17
N LYS A 6 -5.11 -7.48 9.34
CA LYS A 6 -5.69 -6.77 10.48
C LYS A 6 -5.58 -5.27 10.33
N LEU A 7 -4.70 -4.79 9.46
CA LEU A 7 -4.55 -3.36 9.20
C LEU A 7 -5.72 -2.84 8.37
N PRO A 8 -6.11 -1.56 8.55
CA PRO A 8 -7.14 -0.97 7.71
C PRO A 8 -6.79 -1.11 6.23
N ASN A 9 -7.80 -1.31 5.39
CA ASN A 9 -7.66 -1.35 3.93
C ASN A 9 -6.93 -2.56 3.36
N ILE A 10 -6.40 -3.44 4.19
CA ILE A 10 -5.65 -4.62 3.75
C ILE A 10 -6.54 -5.85 3.84
N GLY A 11 -6.99 -6.32 2.68
CA GLY A 11 -7.70 -7.60 2.59
C GLY A 11 -6.74 -8.73 2.31
N LYS A 12 -7.29 -9.93 2.16
CA LYS A 12 -6.48 -11.14 1.92
C LYS A 12 -5.67 -11.05 0.63
N ALA A 13 -6.23 -10.44 -0.41
CA ALA A 13 -5.54 -10.32 -1.70
C ALA A 13 -4.31 -9.42 -1.60
N VAL A 14 -4.46 -8.27 -0.94
CA VAL A 14 -3.34 -7.34 -0.77
C VAL A 14 -2.29 -7.94 0.17
N GLU A 15 -2.73 -8.59 1.24
CA GLU A 15 -1.82 -9.27 2.13
C GLU A 15 -0.97 -10.31 1.38
N ALA A 16 -1.61 -11.10 0.52
CA ALA A 16 -0.91 -12.11 -0.27
C ALA A 16 0.16 -11.47 -1.16
N GLN A 17 -0.16 -10.34 -1.78
CA GLN A 17 0.79 -9.62 -2.62
C GLN A 17 1.97 -9.07 -1.82
N LEU A 18 1.70 -8.52 -0.64
CA LEU A 18 2.76 -8.03 0.23
C LEU A 18 3.71 -9.14 0.64
N ILE A 19 3.15 -10.28 1.06
CA ILE A 19 3.95 -11.45 1.42
C ILE A 19 4.80 -11.92 0.22
N GLN A 20 4.20 -11.95 -0.96
CA GLN A 20 4.88 -12.37 -2.18
C GLN A 20 6.10 -11.52 -2.50
N VAL A 21 6.06 -10.23 -2.17
CA VAL A 21 7.19 -9.32 -2.41
C VAL A 21 8.10 -9.16 -1.19
N GLY A 22 7.92 -10.00 -0.17
CA GLY A 22 8.80 -10.02 0.99
C GLY A 22 8.40 -9.13 2.15
N ILE A 23 7.21 -8.55 2.10
CA ILE A 23 6.68 -7.69 3.17
C ILE A 23 5.69 -8.53 3.97
N GLU A 24 6.15 -9.16 5.06
CA GLU A 24 5.37 -10.17 5.76
C GLU A 24 4.72 -9.70 7.06
N THR A 25 5.10 -8.52 7.55
CA THR A 25 4.58 -8.00 8.81
C THR A 25 4.22 -6.52 8.69
N PRO A 26 3.36 -6.01 9.59
CA PRO A 26 3.09 -4.57 9.63
C PRO A 26 4.34 -3.73 9.85
N GLU A 27 5.27 -4.24 10.66
CA GLU A 27 6.53 -3.56 10.93
C GLU A 27 7.36 -3.43 9.66
N ALA A 28 7.44 -4.50 8.87
CA ALA A 28 8.17 -4.49 7.61
C ALA A 28 7.54 -3.48 6.63
N LEU A 29 6.21 -3.41 6.60
CA LEU A 29 5.50 -2.46 5.74
C LEU A 29 5.83 -1.02 6.14
N ARG A 30 5.80 -0.71 7.43
CA ARG A 30 6.12 0.63 7.92
C ARG A 30 7.56 1.01 7.63
N GLU A 31 8.47 0.05 7.76
CA GLU A 31 9.89 0.26 7.52
C GLU A 31 10.20 0.57 6.06
N ILE A 32 9.59 -0.18 5.13
CA ILE A 32 9.83 0.05 3.71
C ILE A 32 9.07 1.28 3.18
N GLY A 33 7.90 1.56 3.74
CA GLY A 33 7.09 2.70 3.35
C GLY A 33 6.13 2.39 2.21
N THR A 34 5.12 3.24 2.07
CA THR A 34 4.02 3.06 1.11
C THR A 34 4.51 3.01 -0.34
N LYS A 35 5.32 3.98 -0.73
CA LYS A 35 5.73 4.12 -2.14
C LYS A 35 6.58 2.95 -2.60
N ALA A 36 7.56 2.56 -1.80
CA ALA A 36 8.42 1.43 -2.13
C ALA A 36 7.63 0.11 -2.14
N ALA A 37 6.72 -0.07 -1.18
CA ALA A 37 5.88 -1.26 -1.13
C ALA A 37 4.99 -1.36 -2.37
N TRP A 38 4.38 -0.23 -2.78
CA TRP A 38 3.53 -0.19 -3.97
C TRP A 38 4.31 -0.53 -5.24
N LEU A 39 5.54 -0.02 -5.36
CA LEU A 39 6.38 -0.32 -6.52
C LEU A 39 6.71 -1.81 -6.60
N LYS A 40 6.96 -2.45 -5.46
CA LYS A 40 7.19 -3.89 -5.42
C LYS A 40 5.95 -4.66 -5.87
N ILE A 41 4.78 -4.23 -5.43
CA ILE A 41 3.52 -4.85 -5.86
C ILE A 41 3.33 -4.66 -7.37
N GLN A 42 3.65 -3.49 -7.89
CA GLN A 42 3.52 -3.20 -9.32
C GLN A 42 4.36 -4.17 -10.17
N GLU A 43 5.49 -4.62 -9.67
CA GLU A 43 6.34 -5.57 -10.38
C GLU A 43 5.65 -6.91 -10.62
N ILE A 44 4.79 -7.33 -9.69
CA ILE A 44 4.06 -8.60 -9.82
C ILE A 44 2.63 -8.40 -10.28
N ASP A 45 2.13 -7.16 -10.27
CA ASP A 45 0.77 -6.83 -10.69
C ASP A 45 0.77 -5.46 -11.36
N PRO A 46 0.98 -5.42 -12.68
CA PRO A 46 1.02 -4.14 -13.40
C PRO A 46 -0.29 -3.35 -13.32
N SER A 47 -1.38 -3.98 -12.90
CA SER A 47 -2.67 -3.30 -12.73
C SER A 47 -2.80 -2.58 -11.39
N ALA A 48 -1.77 -2.62 -10.54
CA ALA A 48 -1.80 -1.91 -9.26
C ALA A 48 -2.15 -0.45 -9.47
N CYS A 49 -3.20 0.01 -8.81
CA CYS A 49 -3.78 1.33 -9.05
C CYS A 49 -3.59 2.27 -7.87
N ILE A 50 -4.04 3.51 -8.06
CA ILE A 50 -3.97 4.53 -7.01
C ILE A 50 -4.69 4.09 -5.72
N HIS A 51 -5.78 3.35 -5.84
CA HIS A 51 -6.52 2.88 -4.65
C HIS A 51 -5.67 1.97 -3.78
N ARG A 52 -4.83 1.12 -4.39
CA ARG A 52 -3.93 0.27 -3.64
C ARG A 52 -2.86 1.08 -2.92
N LEU A 53 -2.34 2.11 -3.59
CA LEU A 53 -1.37 3.01 -3.00
C LEU A 53 -1.96 3.72 -1.78
N LEU A 54 -3.18 4.24 -1.90
CA LEU A 54 -3.87 4.89 -0.78
C LEU A 54 -4.15 3.90 0.35
N ALA A 55 -4.51 2.65 0.00
CA ALA A 55 -4.77 1.62 0.99
C ALA A 55 -3.54 1.31 1.82
N LEU A 56 -2.36 1.23 1.19
CA LEU A 56 -1.11 0.97 1.90
C LEU A 56 -0.77 2.12 2.85
N GLU A 57 -0.94 3.35 2.39
CA GLU A 57 -0.67 4.51 3.25
C GLU A 57 -1.61 4.53 4.46
N GLY A 58 -2.90 4.30 4.22
CA GLY A 58 -3.87 4.22 5.31
C GLY A 58 -3.53 3.12 6.30
N ALA A 59 -3.12 1.96 5.80
CA ALA A 59 -2.71 0.84 6.65
C ALA A 59 -1.54 1.23 7.55
N ILE A 60 -0.54 1.91 7.00
CA ILE A 60 0.63 2.36 7.77
C ILE A 60 0.22 3.37 8.83
N GLN A 61 -0.69 4.28 8.50
CA GLN A 61 -1.15 5.30 9.44
C GLN A 61 -2.23 4.81 10.40
N GLY A 62 -2.78 3.62 10.15
CA GLY A 62 -3.82 3.06 11.00
C GLY A 62 -5.19 3.66 10.75
N VAL A 63 -5.47 4.19 9.56
CA VAL A 63 -6.74 4.80 9.20
C VAL A 63 -7.27 4.25 7.89
N LYS A 64 -8.55 4.44 7.63
CA LYS A 64 -9.13 4.08 6.34
C LYS A 64 -8.57 5.01 5.25
N LYS A 65 -8.44 4.49 4.04
CA LYS A 65 -7.83 5.26 2.94
C LYS A 65 -8.55 6.57 2.65
N ASN A 66 -9.87 6.61 2.83
CA ASN A 66 -10.64 7.82 2.59
C ASN A 66 -10.52 8.84 3.72
N GLU A 67 -9.91 8.46 4.83
CA GLU A 67 -9.64 9.35 5.96
C GLU A 67 -8.27 10.02 5.89
N LEU A 68 -7.48 9.69 4.91
CA LEU A 68 -6.17 10.32 4.72
C LEU A 68 -6.33 11.82 4.44
N PRO A 69 -5.42 12.66 4.97
CA PRO A 69 -5.45 14.10 4.65
C PRO A 69 -5.32 14.35 3.16
N ASP A 70 -5.93 15.44 2.67
CA ASP A 70 -5.89 15.78 1.25
C ASP A 70 -4.46 15.96 0.74
N ALA A 71 -3.57 16.53 1.56
CA ALA A 71 -2.17 16.70 1.18
C ALA A 71 -1.49 15.35 0.92
N VAL A 72 -1.79 14.35 1.75
CA VAL A 72 -1.25 13.00 1.58
C VAL A 72 -1.81 12.37 0.30
N LYS A 73 -3.12 12.50 0.08
CA LYS A 73 -3.75 11.97 -1.14
C LYS A 73 -3.16 12.59 -2.38
N ALA A 74 -2.93 13.91 -2.36
CA ALA A 74 -2.34 14.62 -3.50
C ALA A 74 -0.92 14.14 -3.78
N ASP A 75 -0.12 13.96 -2.73
CA ASP A 75 1.25 13.46 -2.88
C ASP A 75 1.28 12.07 -3.50
N LEU A 76 0.43 11.17 -3.01
CA LEU A 76 0.36 9.81 -3.53
C LEU A 76 -0.17 9.79 -4.97
N LYS A 77 -1.12 10.65 -5.28
CA LYS A 77 -1.65 10.75 -6.63
C LYS A 77 -0.57 11.21 -7.61
N ALA A 78 0.24 12.19 -7.23
CA ALA A 78 1.36 12.65 -8.05
C ALA A 78 2.37 11.52 -8.26
N PHE A 79 2.71 10.79 -7.20
CA PHE A 79 3.59 9.63 -7.30
C PHE A 79 3.04 8.59 -8.26
N TYR A 80 1.75 8.27 -8.14
CA TYR A 80 1.10 7.30 -9.02
C TYR A 80 1.18 7.73 -10.49
N GLN A 81 0.92 9.01 -10.78
CA GLN A 81 0.98 9.53 -12.14
C GLN A 81 2.38 9.38 -12.75
N GLU A 82 3.41 9.50 -11.92
CA GLU A 82 4.79 9.38 -12.38
C GLU A 82 5.22 7.92 -12.61
N HIS A 83 4.61 6.98 -11.91
CA HIS A 83 5.07 5.57 -11.90
C HIS A 83 4.08 4.58 -12.52
N ARG A 84 2.91 5.00 -12.90
CA ARG A 84 1.94 4.10 -13.53
C ARG A 84 2.46 3.62 -14.89
N LEU A 85 2.11 2.39 -15.21
CA LEU A 85 2.50 1.78 -16.47
C LEU A 85 1.51 2.10 -17.58
#